data_8a181301186beceeacbe5825096a9ef1
#
_entry.id   8a181301186beceeacbe5825096a9ef1
#
_cell.length_a   1.000
_cell.length_b   1.000
_cell.length_c   1.000
_cell.angle_alpha   90.00
_cell.angle_beta   90.00
_cell.angle_gamma   90.00
#
_symmetry.space_group_name_H-M   'P 1'
#
loop_
_entity.id
_entity.type
_entity.pdbx_description
1 polymer ?
#
loop_
_entity_poly.entity_id
_entity_poly.type
_entity_poly.pdbx_seq_one_letter_code
_entity_poly.pdbx_strand_id
1 'polypeptide(L)'
;LNFDRARLDSIELYPFKKAIEAGIGGVMVGHLHAPSLGEGPASISQEVIMRTLIDELRFHGLVVTDALEMKGIAGHDDVCARALIAGNDVVLSPRNLKKEIDGVMSALKKGRLSEADIDRKCRKVLSFKYALGLSSWKKVEEEGLAEKLVTPELLSLQQKLSKAAVTVLKDSSSLVPLDLSVSGTVLLSVSPSLSEAYPFYHQLKQTFPVGWLHANVDSLDAVEARLRPTQR
;
A
#
# COMPACT_ATOMS: atom_id res chain seq x y z
N LEU A 1 -13.18 -5.08 -6.74
CA LEU A 1 -12.92 -4.20 -7.90
C LEU A 1 -13.86 -4.59 -9.04
N ASN A 2 -14.96 -3.84 -9.23
CA ASN A 2 -15.96 -4.14 -10.26
C ASN A 2 -15.64 -3.43 -11.58
N PHE A 3 -14.39 -3.56 -12.04
CA PHE A 3 -13.94 -3.02 -13.32
C PHE A 3 -13.88 -4.13 -14.36
N ASP A 4 -14.07 -3.76 -15.62
CA ASP A 4 -13.83 -4.68 -16.73
C ASP A 4 -12.32 -4.95 -16.93
N ARG A 5 -12.01 -5.94 -17.74
CA ARG A 5 -10.64 -6.34 -18.00
C ARG A 5 -9.81 -5.21 -18.66
N ALA A 6 -10.39 -4.48 -19.60
CA ALA A 6 -9.67 -3.41 -20.31
C ALA A 6 -9.27 -2.28 -19.37
N ARG A 7 -10.15 -1.90 -18.44
CA ARG A 7 -9.85 -0.93 -17.40
C ARG A 7 -8.72 -1.43 -16.48
N LEU A 8 -8.81 -2.69 -15.99
CA LEU A 8 -7.76 -3.25 -15.14
C LEU A 8 -6.41 -3.29 -15.83
N ASP A 9 -6.34 -3.68 -17.09
CA ASP A 9 -5.10 -3.75 -17.87
C ASP A 9 -4.47 -2.37 -18.10
N SER A 10 -5.30 -1.33 -18.33
CA SER A 10 -4.82 0.01 -18.67
C SER A 10 -4.42 0.85 -17.47
N ILE A 11 -4.96 0.60 -16.30
CA ILE A 11 -4.76 1.44 -15.11
C ILE A 11 -4.21 0.65 -13.93
N GLU A 12 -4.96 -0.34 -13.44
CA GLU A 12 -4.61 -1.03 -12.20
C GLU A 12 -3.42 -1.99 -12.36
N LEU A 13 -3.37 -2.74 -13.47
CA LEU A 13 -2.27 -3.68 -13.76
C LEU A 13 -1.08 -3.04 -14.46
N TYR A 14 -1.26 -1.85 -15.05
CA TYR A 14 -0.19 -1.16 -15.76
C TYR A 14 1.07 -0.90 -14.92
N PRO A 15 0.98 -0.35 -13.68
CA PRO A 15 2.16 -0.16 -12.84
C PRO A 15 2.84 -1.48 -12.46
N PHE A 16 2.07 -2.57 -12.24
CA PHE A 16 2.65 -3.88 -11.99
C PHE A 16 3.43 -4.39 -13.20
N LYS A 17 2.86 -4.25 -14.40
CA LYS A 17 3.57 -4.60 -15.64
C LYS A 17 4.89 -3.85 -15.77
N LYS A 18 4.89 -2.53 -15.53
CA LYS A 18 6.11 -1.72 -15.57
C LYS A 18 7.13 -2.09 -14.49
N ALA A 19 6.67 -2.39 -13.29
CA ALA A 19 7.55 -2.86 -12.22
C ALA A 19 8.17 -4.24 -12.54
N ILE A 20 7.38 -5.15 -13.11
CA ILE A 20 7.87 -6.47 -13.54
C ILE A 20 8.92 -6.33 -14.67
N GLU A 21 8.64 -5.47 -15.68
CA GLU A 21 9.60 -5.14 -16.74
C GLU A 21 10.91 -4.55 -16.17
N ALA A 22 10.83 -3.81 -15.06
CA ALA A 22 11.98 -3.27 -14.34
C ALA A 22 12.69 -4.28 -13.41
N GLY A 23 12.19 -5.51 -13.29
CA GLY A 23 12.84 -6.60 -12.56
C GLY A 23 12.57 -6.63 -11.06
N ILE A 24 11.35 -6.28 -10.60
CA ILE A 24 11.00 -6.43 -9.17
C ILE A 24 11.14 -7.88 -8.71
N GLY A 25 11.63 -8.05 -7.46
CA GLY A 25 11.88 -9.38 -6.89
C GLY A 25 10.65 -10.07 -6.30
N GLY A 26 9.61 -9.33 -5.91
CA GLY A 26 8.43 -9.90 -5.25
C GLY A 26 7.15 -9.12 -5.53
N VAL A 27 6.02 -9.82 -5.52
CA VAL A 27 4.67 -9.26 -5.61
C VAL A 27 3.83 -9.80 -4.46
N MET A 28 3.20 -8.90 -3.70
CA MET A 28 2.19 -9.26 -2.69
C MET A 28 0.80 -9.27 -3.32
N VAL A 29 0.07 -10.34 -3.09
CA VAL A 29 -1.30 -10.52 -3.59
C VAL A 29 -2.29 -10.26 -2.46
N GLY A 30 -3.05 -9.16 -2.55
CA GLY A 30 -4.08 -8.78 -1.59
C GLY A 30 -5.33 -9.65 -1.68
N HIS A 31 -6.18 -9.56 -0.66
CA HIS A 31 -7.46 -10.29 -0.61
C HIS A 31 -8.57 -9.55 -1.36
N LEU A 32 -8.22 -8.93 -2.49
CA LEU A 32 -9.15 -8.19 -3.33
C LEU A 32 -10.01 -9.13 -4.17
N HIS A 33 -11.26 -8.76 -4.38
CA HIS A 33 -12.14 -9.43 -5.32
C HIS A 33 -12.19 -8.63 -6.63
N ALA A 34 -11.75 -9.21 -7.72
CA ALA A 34 -11.75 -8.66 -9.07
C ALA A 34 -12.37 -9.68 -10.05
N PRO A 35 -13.71 -9.69 -10.20
CA PRO A 35 -14.43 -10.74 -10.94
C PRO A 35 -13.97 -10.92 -12.39
N SER A 36 -13.48 -9.87 -13.03
CA SER A 36 -12.95 -9.93 -14.40
C SER A 36 -11.57 -10.61 -14.52
N LEU A 37 -10.90 -10.88 -13.38
CA LEU A 37 -9.63 -11.63 -13.34
C LEU A 37 -9.80 -13.05 -12.82
N GLY A 38 -10.75 -13.27 -11.91
CA GLY A 38 -11.00 -14.57 -11.29
C GLY A 38 -12.02 -14.50 -10.16
N GLU A 39 -12.49 -15.64 -9.71
CA GLU A 39 -13.46 -15.72 -8.63
C GLU A 39 -12.81 -15.65 -7.24
N GLY A 40 -13.52 -15.03 -6.28
CA GLY A 40 -13.13 -14.93 -4.88
C GLY A 40 -11.94 -14.01 -4.63
N PRO A 41 -11.32 -14.09 -3.44
CA PRO A 41 -10.15 -13.31 -3.10
C PRO A 41 -8.94 -13.67 -3.98
N ALA A 42 -8.30 -12.66 -4.56
CA ALA A 42 -7.18 -12.84 -5.49
C ALA A 42 -6.03 -13.68 -4.91
N SER A 43 -5.75 -13.56 -3.61
CA SER A 43 -4.70 -14.31 -2.91
C SER A 43 -4.91 -15.83 -2.86
N ILE A 44 -6.12 -16.32 -3.13
CA ILE A 44 -6.45 -17.75 -3.20
C ILE A 44 -7.06 -18.15 -4.56
N SER A 45 -6.96 -17.27 -5.56
CA SER A 45 -7.45 -17.51 -6.93
C SER A 45 -6.31 -17.89 -7.86
N GLN A 46 -6.40 -19.09 -8.40
CA GLN A 46 -5.42 -19.58 -9.36
C GLN A 46 -5.47 -18.79 -10.67
N GLU A 47 -6.64 -18.32 -11.09
CA GLU A 47 -6.79 -17.47 -12.28
C GLU A 47 -6.04 -16.16 -12.14
N VAL A 48 -6.10 -15.53 -10.96
CA VAL A 48 -5.40 -14.26 -10.70
C VAL A 48 -3.89 -14.49 -10.67
N ILE A 49 -3.42 -15.51 -9.95
CA ILE A 49 -1.99 -15.71 -9.73
C ILE A 49 -1.34 -16.41 -10.92
N MET A 50 -1.80 -17.60 -11.31
CA MET A 50 -1.14 -18.34 -12.36
C MET A 50 -1.39 -17.72 -13.73
N ARG A 51 -2.66 -17.50 -14.11
CA ARG A 51 -2.96 -16.97 -15.44
C ARG A 51 -2.55 -15.50 -15.58
N THR A 52 -3.02 -14.61 -14.68
CA THR A 52 -2.78 -13.19 -14.89
C THR A 52 -1.36 -12.79 -14.49
N LEU A 53 -0.90 -13.10 -13.26
CA LEU A 53 0.39 -12.62 -12.78
C LEU A 53 1.56 -13.38 -13.42
N ILE A 54 1.51 -14.73 -13.45
CA ILE A 54 2.63 -15.54 -13.92
C ILE A 54 2.65 -15.66 -15.45
N ASP A 55 1.54 -16.06 -16.07
CA ASP A 55 1.53 -16.36 -17.51
C ASP A 55 1.42 -15.08 -18.37
N GLU A 56 0.44 -14.19 -18.08
CA GLU A 56 0.19 -12.99 -18.89
C GLU A 56 1.21 -11.90 -18.61
N LEU A 57 1.45 -11.56 -17.32
CA LEU A 57 2.41 -10.52 -16.91
C LEU A 57 3.86 -11.01 -16.85
N ARG A 58 4.09 -12.32 -17.03
CA ARG A 58 5.43 -12.95 -17.05
C ARG A 58 6.23 -12.73 -15.77
N PHE A 59 5.56 -12.72 -14.61
CA PHE A 59 6.24 -12.54 -13.34
C PHE A 59 6.87 -13.86 -12.85
N HIS A 60 8.16 -13.84 -12.55
CA HIS A 60 8.93 -15.02 -12.09
C HIS A 60 9.53 -14.83 -10.68
N GLY A 61 9.31 -13.67 -10.05
CA GLY A 61 9.76 -13.38 -8.69
C GLY A 61 8.91 -14.07 -7.61
N LEU A 62 9.14 -13.75 -6.34
CA LEU A 62 8.38 -14.30 -5.21
C LEU A 62 6.95 -13.78 -5.19
N VAL A 63 6.00 -14.69 -5.07
CA VAL A 63 4.58 -14.37 -4.86
C VAL A 63 4.23 -14.61 -3.40
N VAL A 64 3.76 -13.57 -2.72
CA VAL A 64 3.48 -13.59 -1.27
C VAL A 64 2.03 -13.19 -1.07
N THR A 65 1.30 -13.84 -0.16
CA THR A 65 -0.02 -13.35 0.22
C THR A 65 0.09 -12.09 1.06
N ASP A 66 -0.97 -11.26 1.08
CA ASP A 66 -1.21 -10.35 2.19
C ASP A 66 -1.52 -11.16 3.48
N ALA A 67 -1.59 -10.50 4.63
CA ALA A 67 -1.77 -11.15 5.92
C ALA A 67 -3.10 -11.93 5.99
N LEU A 68 -3.02 -13.25 6.16
CA LEU A 68 -4.19 -14.14 6.17
C LEU A 68 -5.09 -13.99 7.40
N GLU A 69 -4.70 -13.17 8.38
CA GLU A 69 -5.54 -12.75 9.49
C GLU A 69 -6.55 -11.65 9.14
N MET A 70 -6.40 -10.98 7.99
CA MET A 70 -7.24 -9.87 7.56
C MET A 70 -8.69 -10.31 7.28
N LYS A 71 -9.62 -9.33 7.38
CA LYS A 71 -11.06 -9.59 7.17
C LYS A 71 -11.38 -10.01 5.73
N GLY A 72 -10.60 -9.58 4.74
CA GLY A 72 -10.84 -9.89 3.32
C GLY A 72 -10.75 -11.37 2.96
N ILE A 73 -10.13 -12.20 3.81
CA ILE A 73 -10.04 -13.66 3.65
C ILE A 73 -10.86 -14.42 4.71
N ALA A 74 -11.53 -13.69 5.63
CA ALA A 74 -12.31 -14.30 6.68
C ALA A 74 -13.49 -15.14 6.10
N GLY A 75 -13.79 -16.25 6.72
CA GLY A 75 -14.86 -17.16 6.27
C GLY A 75 -14.39 -18.23 5.26
N HIS A 76 -13.15 -18.19 4.83
CA HIS A 76 -12.55 -19.27 4.05
C HIS A 76 -11.76 -20.23 4.95
N ASP A 77 -11.95 -21.53 4.74
CA ASP A 77 -11.16 -22.56 5.40
C ASP A 77 -9.93 -22.94 4.58
N ASP A 78 -8.92 -23.54 5.26
CA ASP A 78 -7.67 -24.04 4.67
C ASP A 78 -6.97 -22.97 3.82
N VAL A 79 -6.97 -21.70 4.28
CA VAL A 79 -6.52 -20.56 3.46
C VAL A 79 -5.06 -20.68 3.06
N CYS A 80 -4.17 -21.21 3.92
CA CYS A 80 -2.78 -21.45 3.56
C CYS A 80 -2.65 -22.50 2.45
N ALA A 81 -3.36 -23.60 2.54
CA ALA A 81 -3.33 -24.64 1.49
C ALA A 81 -3.87 -24.08 0.17
N ARG A 82 -4.99 -23.36 0.21
CA ARG A 82 -5.57 -22.72 -0.99
C ARG A 82 -4.64 -21.70 -1.61
N ALA A 83 -3.99 -20.87 -0.81
CA ALA A 83 -3.03 -19.86 -1.29
C ALA A 83 -1.81 -20.52 -1.95
N LEU A 84 -1.26 -21.58 -1.37
CA LEU A 84 -0.15 -22.33 -1.96
C LEU A 84 -0.56 -23.02 -3.29
N ILE A 85 -1.75 -23.62 -3.34
CA ILE A 85 -2.33 -24.23 -4.56
C ILE A 85 -2.55 -23.16 -5.63
N ALA A 86 -3.01 -21.96 -5.24
CA ALA A 86 -3.24 -20.85 -6.16
C ALA A 86 -1.97 -20.29 -6.80
N GLY A 87 -0.79 -20.58 -6.24
CA GLY A 87 0.49 -20.18 -6.83
C GLY A 87 1.37 -19.30 -5.95
N ASN A 88 0.93 -18.89 -4.74
CA ASN A 88 1.81 -18.17 -3.83
C ASN A 88 3.00 -19.03 -3.40
N ASP A 89 4.16 -18.42 -3.26
CA ASP A 89 5.39 -19.07 -2.76
C ASP A 89 5.48 -18.95 -1.22
N VAL A 90 4.92 -17.87 -0.66
CA VAL A 90 4.94 -17.57 0.78
C VAL A 90 3.54 -17.18 1.24
N VAL A 91 3.14 -17.66 2.41
CA VAL A 91 1.89 -17.30 3.09
C VAL A 91 2.20 -16.51 4.36
N LEU A 92 1.52 -15.39 4.56
CA LEU A 92 1.84 -14.43 5.62
C LEU A 92 0.78 -14.44 6.74
N SER A 93 1.23 -14.45 8.00
CA SER A 93 0.40 -14.25 9.21
C SER A 93 -0.92 -15.02 9.22
N PRO A 94 -0.93 -16.35 9.22
CA PRO A 94 -2.17 -17.11 9.39
C PRO A 94 -2.70 -16.97 10.84
N ARG A 95 -4.03 -16.85 11.02
CA ARG A 95 -4.66 -16.69 12.34
C ARG A 95 -4.36 -17.83 13.32
N ASN A 96 -4.32 -19.05 12.82
CA ASN A 96 -4.05 -20.25 13.61
C ASN A 96 -3.05 -21.13 12.86
N LEU A 97 -1.78 -20.91 13.14
CA LEU A 97 -0.69 -21.57 12.45
C LEU A 97 -0.81 -23.10 12.47
N LYS A 98 -1.20 -23.68 13.63
CA LYS A 98 -1.34 -25.15 13.76
C LYS A 98 -2.45 -25.70 12.84
N LYS A 99 -3.64 -25.08 12.88
CA LYS A 99 -4.76 -25.47 12.00
C LYS A 99 -4.39 -25.36 10.54
N GLU A 100 -3.70 -24.31 10.15
CA GLU A 100 -3.30 -24.07 8.76
C GLU A 100 -2.22 -25.05 8.28
N ILE A 101 -1.26 -25.41 9.15
CA ILE A 101 -0.29 -26.49 8.84
C ILE A 101 -1.04 -27.82 8.65
N ASP A 102 -1.98 -28.15 9.54
CA ASP A 102 -2.78 -29.37 9.41
C ASP A 102 -3.59 -29.36 8.08
N GLY A 103 -4.09 -28.20 7.66
CA GLY A 103 -4.75 -27.97 6.36
C GLY A 103 -3.83 -28.24 5.17
N VAL A 104 -2.61 -27.74 5.20
CA VAL A 104 -1.59 -27.99 4.17
C VAL A 104 -1.23 -29.49 4.13
N MET A 105 -1.00 -30.12 5.27
CA MET A 105 -0.73 -31.56 5.36
C MET A 105 -1.89 -32.42 4.83
N SER A 106 -3.13 -31.98 5.09
CA SER A 106 -4.32 -32.62 4.51
C SER A 106 -4.37 -32.46 2.99
N ALA A 107 -3.99 -31.28 2.46
CA ALA A 107 -3.94 -31.05 1.01
C ALA A 107 -2.90 -31.94 0.32
N LEU A 108 -1.74 -32.14 0.94
CA LEU A 108 -0.71 -33.07 0.46
C LEU A 108 -1.24 -34.52 0.44
N LYS A 109 -1.81 -34.99 1.55
CA LYS A 109 -2.36 -36.36 1.64
C LYS A 109 -3.47 -36.64 0.63
N LYS A 110 -4.26 -35.60 0.29
CA LYS A 110 -5.35 -35.69 -0.71
C LYS A 110 -4.88 -35.46 -2.14
N GLY A 111 -3.60 -35.23 -2.38
CA GLY A 111 -3.04 -34.97 -3.71
C GLY A 111 -3.45 -33.63 -4.34
N ARG A 112 -4.02 -32.70 -3.55
CA ARG A 112 -4.34 -31.34 -4.02
C ARG A 112 -3.11 -30.43 -4.13
N LEU A 113 -2.06 -30.77 -3.39
CA LEU A 113 -0.74 -30.14 -3.40
C LEU A 113 0.28 -31.28 -3.40
N SER A 114 1.37 -31.15 -4.12
CA SER A 114 2.43 -32.15 -4.15
C SER A 114 3.64 -31.72 -3.30
N GLU A 115 4.42 -32.69 -2.82
CA GLU A 115 5.71 -32.41 -2.18
C GLU A 115 6.64 -31.64 -3.13
N ALA A 116 6.63 -32.00 -4.43
CA ALA A 116 7.41 -31.30 -5.45
C ALA A 116 7.02 -29.81 -5.58
N ASP A 117 5.75 -29.46 -5.36
CA ASP A 117 5.31 -28.05 -5.33
C ASP A 117 5.88 -27.33 -4.13
N ILE A 118 5.84 -27.93 -2.95
CA ILE A 118 6.43 -27.37 -1.72
C ILE A 118 7.94 -27.20 -1.89
N ASP A 119 8.63 -28.21 -2.39
CA ASP A 119 10.08 -28.16 -2.64
C ASP A 119 10.45 -27.06 -3.61
N ARG A 120 9.72 -26.91 -4.72
CA ARG A 120 9.93 -25.83 -5.69
C ARG A 120 9.80 -24.45 -5.04
N LYS A 121 8.74 -24.24 -4.25
CA LYS A 121 8.51 -22.98 -3.52
C LYS A 121 9.60 -22.72 -2.48
N CYS A 122 9.96 -23.73 -1.70
CA CYS A 122 11.03 -23.65 -0.72
C CYS A 122 12.38 -23.29 -1.38
N ARG A 123 12.76 -23.97 -2.47
CA ARG A 123 13.97 -23.68 -3.25
C ARG A 123 13.96 -22.25 -3.76
N LYS A 124 12.83 -21.76 -4.25
CA LYS A 124 12.69 -20.39 -4.74
C LYS A 124 12.95 -19.37 -3.62
N VAL A 125 12.34 -19.55 -2.44
CA VAL A 125 12.58 -18.68 -1.26
C VAL A 125 14.05 -18.73 -0.83
N LEU A 126 14.64 -19.92 -0.77
CA LEU A 126 16.06 -20.09 -0.40
C LEU A 126 16.99 -19.44 -1.42
N SER A 127 16.68 -19.53 -2.70
CA SER A 127 17.46 -18.88 -3.76
C SER A 127 17.47 -17.35 -3.62
N PHE A 128 16.31 -16.73 -3.30
CA PHE A 128 16.25 -15.31 -3.00
C PHE A 128 17.06 -14.94 -1.76
N LYS A 129 16.94 -15.72 -0.68
CA LYS A 129 17.74 -15.52 0.54
C LYS A 129 19.24 -15.60 0.23
N TYR A 130 19.65 -16.57 -0.56
CA TYR A 130 21.04 -16.74 -0.98
C TYR A 130 21.53 -15.54 -1.82
N ALA A 131 20.75 -15.13 -2.82
CA ALA A 131 21.07 -13.97 -3.66
C ALA A 131 21.20 -12.66 -2.87
N LEU A 132 20.44 -12.53 -1.77
CA LEU A 132 20.55 -11.40 -0.83
C LEU A 132 21.74 -11.52 0.16
N GLY A 133 22.57 -12.56 0.03
CA GLY A 133 23.75 -12.74 0.87
C GLY A 133 23.47 -13.27 2.27
N LEU A 134 22.25 -13.77 2.54
CA LEU A 134 21.88 -14.25 3.90
C LEU A 134 22.62 -15.52 4.33
N SER A 135 23.24 -16.24 3.41
CA SER A 135 24.14 -17.36 3.73
C SER A 135 25.43 -16.92 4.46
N SER A 136 25.80 -15.66 4.29
CA SER A 136 26.98 -15.02 4.93
C SER A 136 26.55 -13.79 5.70
N TRP A 137 25.40 -13.86 6.38
CA TRP A 137 24.81 -12.73 7.10
C TRP A 137 25.79 -12.15 8.13
N LYS A 138 25.93 -10.83 8.10
CA LYS A 138 26.69 -10.07 9.10
C LYS A 138 25.73 -9.12 9.82
N LYS A 139 25.99 -8.87 11.10
CA LYS A 139 25.25 -7.87 11.86
C LYS A 139 25.37 -6.51 11.13
N VAL A 140 24.26 -5.81 11.03
CA VAL A 140 24.24 -4.43 10.50
C VAL A 140 24.96 -3.52 11.50
N GLU A 141 25.87 -2.69 11.00
CA GLU A 141 26.51 -1.67 11.81
C GLU A 141 25.55 -0.50 12.00
N GLU A 142 25.31 -0.16 13.26
CA GLU A 142 24.32 0.87 13.65
C GLU A 142 24.93 2.28 13.55
N GLU A 143 26.27 2.39 13.63
CA GLU A 143 26.97 3.67 13.54
C GLU A 143 26.81 4.30 12.15
N GLY A 144 26.34 5.54 12.11
CA GLY A 144 26.06 6.27 10.86
C GLY A 144 24.91 5.71 10.04
N LEU A 145 24.05 4.83 10.60
CA LEU A 145 22.96 4.21 9.86
C LEU A 145 21.87 5.24 9.49
N ALA A 146 21.56 6.16 10.42
CA ALA A 146 20.54 7.19 10.18
C ALA A 146 20.94 8.09 9.01
N GLU A 147 22.18 8.51 8.92
CA GLU A 147 22.72 9.35 7.85
C GLU A 147 22.73 8.62 6.50
N LYS A 148 22.98 7.32 6.50
CA LYS A 148 22.92 6.49 5.29
C LYS A 148 21.49 6.28 4.79
N LEU A 149 20.49 6.28 5.68
CA LEU A 149 19.09 6.11 5.33
C LEU A 149 18.41 7.43 4.94
N VAL A 150 18.80 8.55 5.60
CA VAL A 150 18.21 9.88 5.36
C VAL A 150 19.25 10.76 4.70
N THR A 151 19.42 10.59 3.39
CA THR A 151 20.41 11.37 2.60
C THR A 151 19.87 12.74 2.20
N PRO A 152 20.73 13.74 1.92
CA PRO A 152 20.32 15.03 1.39
C PRO A 152 19.50 14.92 0.09
N GLU A 153 19.81 13.93 -0.76
CA GLU A 153 19.09 13.67 -2.01
C GLU A 153 17.66 13.20 -1.72
N LEU A 154 17.48 12.30 -0.73
CA LEU A 154 16.16 11.84 -0.31
C LEU A 154 15.31 13.01 0.24
N LEU A 155 15.89 13.87 1.08
CA LEU A 155 15.21 15.05 1.59
C LEU A 155 14.83 16.03 0.47
N SER A 156 15.71 16.24 -0.49
CA SER A 156 15.43 17.07 -1.68
C SER A 156 14.31 16.47 -2.53
N LEU A 157 14.31 15.15 -2.73
CA LEU A 157 13.26 14.45 -3.46
C LEU A 157 11.92 14.55 -2.72
N GLN A 158 11.90 14.34 -1.41
CA GLN A 158 10.70 14.49 -0.58
C GLN A 158 10.09 15.89 -0.71
N GLN A 159 10.93 16.94 -0.67
CA GLN A 159 10.45 18.32 -0.85
C GLN A 159 9.87 18.55 -2.24
N LYS A 160 10.51 18.03 -3.30
CA LYS A 160 9.99 18.13 -4.69
C LYS A 160 8.65 17.42 -4.84
N LEU A 161 8.53 16.21 -4.29
CA LEU A 161 7.27 15.44 -4.31
C LEU A 161 6.17 16.17 -3.52
N SER A 162 6.47 16.67 -2.33
CA SER A 162 5.51 17.41 -1.52
C SER A 162 5.00 18.66 -2.23
N LYS A 163 5.91 19.42 -2.89
CA LYS A 163 5.51 20.60 -3.68
C LYS A 163 4.64 20.21 -4.89
N ALA A 164 5.01 19.15 -5.59
CA ALA A 164 4.26 18.69 -6.76
C ALA A 164 2.88 18.10 -6.41
N ALA A 165 2.72 17.58 -5.20
CA ALA A 165 1.46 17.02 -4.72
C ALA A 165 0.42 18.10 -4.32
N VAL A 166 0.86 19.34 -4.10
CA VAL A 166 -0.06 20.45 -3.76
C VAL A 166 -1.01 20.68 -4.92
N THR A 167 -2.30 20.55 -4.67
CA THR A 167 -3.35 20.69 -5.68
C THR A 167 -4.31 21.79 -5.28
N VAL A 168 -4.46 22.81 -6.14
CA VAL A 168 -5.46 23.87 -5.97
C VAL A 168 -6.78 23.34 -6.50
N LEU A 169 -7.71 23.03 -5.61
CA LEU A 169 -9.03 22.50 -5.97
C LEU A 169 -9.98 23.60 -6.46
N LYS A 170 -9.86 24.81 -5.88
CA LYS A 170 -10.70 25.96 -6.24
C LYS A 170 -9.97 27.26 -5.86
N ASP A 171 -9.91 28.18 -6.80
CA ASP A 171 -9.37 29.54 -6.60
C ASP A 171 -10.15 30.54 -7.46
N SER A 172 -11.45 30.69 -7.15
CA SER A 172 -12.38 31.54 -7.93
C SER A 172 -12.04 33.03 -7.86
N SER A 173 -11.28 33.44 -6.84
CA SER A 173 -10.89 34.84 -6.59
C SER A 173 -9.43 35.12 -6.90
N SER A 174 -8.72 34.17 -7.51
CA SER A 174 -7.29 34.27 -7.84
C SER A 174 -6.43 34.66 -6.63
N LEU A 175 -6.69 34.03 -5.49
CA LEU A 175 -5.97 34.29 -4.23
C LEU A 175 -4.61 33.56 -4.15
N VAL A 176 -4.37 32.59 -5.03
CA VAL A 176 -3.10 31.86 -5.07
C VAL A 176 -2.25 32.38 -6.23
N PRO A 177 -0.99 32.82 -5.99
CA PRO A 177 -0.29 32.84 -4.70
C PRO A 177 -0.83 33.89 -3.74
N LEU A 178 -0.80 33.57 -2.42
CA LEU A 178 -1.29 34.49 -1.39
C LEU A 178 -0.44 35.76 -1.32
N ASP A 179 -1.10 36.92 -1.28
CA ASP A 179 -0.45 38.20 -0.96
C ASP A 179 -0.21 38.27 0.54
N LEU A 180 1.03 38.15 0.95
CA LEU A 180 1.44 38.19 2.37
C LEU A 180 1.28 39.54 3.04
N SER A 181 1.00 40.60 2.28
CA SER A 181 0.71 41.96 2.83
C SER A 181 -0.74 42.12 3.28
N VAL A 182 -1.65 41.22 2.87
CA VAL A 182 -3.07 41.32 3.22
C VAL A 182 -3.29 40.91 4.67
N SER A 183 -3.83 41.82 5.47
CA SER A 183 -4.25 41.54 6.84
C SER A 183 -5.60 40.82 6.87
N GLY A 184 -5.82 39.99 7.92
CA GLY A 184 -7.09 39.31 8.14
C GLY A 184 -7.20 37.95 7.44
N THR A 185 -6.11 37.38 6.92
CA THR A 185 -6.08 36.03 6.38
C THR A 185 -6.34 35.00 7.48
N VAL A 186 -7.23 34.08 7.24
CA VAL A 186 -7.54 32.97 8.16
C VAL A 186 -7.29 31.64 7.44
N LEU A 187 -6.45 30.80 8.03
CA LEU A 187 -6.28 29.42 7.61
C LEU A 187 -7.42 28.58 8.21
N LEU A 188 -8.20 27.96 7.35
CA LEU A 188 -9.09 26.86 7.74
C LEU A 188 -8.39 25.54 7.42
N SER A 189 -8.01 24.79 8.46
CA SER A 189 -7.52 23.43 8.29
C SER A 189 -8.62 22.40 8.56
N VAL A 190 -8.72 21.39 7.70
CA VAL A 190 -9.64 20.28 7.87
C VAL A 190 -8.79 19.00 7.91
N SER A 191 -8.77 18.33 9.06
CA SER A 191 -8.03 17.08 9.24
C SER A 191 -8.64 16.27 10.39
N PRO A 192 -8.35 14.97 10.50
CA PRO A 192 -8.88 14.12 11.57
C PRO A 192 -8.50 14.61 12.96
N SER A 193 -7.36 15.28 13.13
CA SER A 193 -6.90 15.76 14.42
C SER A 193 -6.18 17.11 14.33
N LEU A 194 -6.25 17.86 15.44
CA LEU A 194 -5.53 19.12 15.59
C LEU A 194 -4.01 18.94 15.47
N SER A 195 -3.49 17.84 15.98
CA SER A 195 -2.05 17.51 15.93
C SER A 195 -1.52 17.34 14.52
N GLU A 196 -2.33 16.88 13.58
CA GLU A 196 -1.95 16.74 12.17
C GLU A 196 -1.91 18.09 11.44
N ALA A 197 -2.83 19.01 11.79
CA ALA A 197 -2.91 20.32 11.17
C ALA A 197 -1.89 21.32 11.74
N TYR A 198 -1.48 21.13 13.00
CA TYR A 198 -0.65 22.10 13.74
C TYR A 198 0.72 22.40 13.09
N PRO A 199 1.48 21.43 12.58
CA PRO A 199 2.77 21.70 11.96
C PRO A 199 2.67 22.65 10.76
N PHE A 200 1.63 22.49 9.94
CA PHE A 200 1.39 23.37 8.80
C PHE A 200 1.04 24.79 9.22
N TYR A 201 0.12 24.94 10.18
CA TYR A 201 -0.22 26.24 10.76
C TYR A 201 1.00 26.92 11.40
N HIS A 202 1.77 26.17 12.18
CA HIS A 202 2.97 26.70 12.85
C HIS A 202 3.99 27.23 11.85
N GLN A 203 4.21 26.52 10.76
CA GLN A 203 5.11 26.96 9.68
C GLN A 203 4.59 28.22 8.98
N LEU A 204 3.28 28.29 8.67
CA LEU A 204 2.69 29.48 8.06
C LEU A 204 2.81 30.70 8.95
N LYS A 205 2.52 30.56 10.24
CA LYS A 205 2.59 31.67 11.21
C LYS A 205 3.99 32.31 11.34
N GLN A 206 5.04 31.54 11.04
CA GLN A 206 6.40 32.06 10.98
C GLN A 206 6.64 32.99 9.78
N THR A 207 5.85 32.82 8.72
CA THR A 207 6.03 33.55 7.47
C THR A 207 5.18 34.83 7.43
N PHE A 208 3.95 34.76 7.95
CA PHE A 208 3.04 35.92 8.01
C PHE A 208 1.95 35.72 9.08
N PRO A 209 1.34 36.81 9.57
CA PRO A 209 0.29 36.73 10.56
C PRO A 209 -0.96 36.12 9.96
N VAL A 210 -1.33 34.94 10.43
CA VAL A 210 -2.51 34.21 9.99
C VAL A 210 -3.35 33.79 11.20
N GLY A 211 -4.65 34.04 11.14
CA GLY A 211 -5.62 33.43 12.05
C GLY A 211 -5.77 31.94 11.73
N TRP A 212 -6.13 31.12 12.71
CA TRP A 212 -6.32 29.68 12.48
C TRP A 212 -7.67 29.20 13.02
N LEU A 213 -8.38 28.51 12.16
CA LEU A 213 -9.55 27.71 12.50
C LEU A 213 -9.26 26.27 12.11
N HIS A 214 -9.55 25.36 13.02
CA HIS A 214 -9.44 23.93 12.75
C HIS A 214 -10.84 23.29 12.79
N ALA A 215 -11.12 22.43 11.83
CA ALA A 215 -12.31 21.59 11.78
C ALA A 215 -11.92 20.12 11.64
N ASN A 216 -12.59 19.27 12.40
CA ASN A 216 -12.66 17.85 12.08
C ASN A 216 -13.62 17.67 10.90
N VAL A 217 -13.40 16.65 10.06
CA VAL A 217 -14.29 16.29 8.93
C VAL A 217 -15.75 16.18 9.38
N ASP A 218 -15.98 15.63 10.58
CA ASP A 218 -17.31 15.43 11.17
C ASP A 218 -17.97 16.73 11.73
N SER A 219 -17.25 17.85 11.73
CA SER A 219 -17.71 19.12 12.30
C SER A 219 -17.75 20.29 11.30
N LEU A 220 -17.73 20.00 10.00
CA LEU A 220 -17.71 21.02 8.94
C LEU A 220 -18.91 21.98 8.99
N ASP A 221 -20.10 21.49 9.31
CA ASP A 221 -21.31 22.32 9.44
C ASP A 221 -21.17 23.38 10.55
N ALA A 222 -20.53 23.03 11.66
CA ALA A 222 -20.26 23.95 12.77
C ALA A 222 -19.24 25.05 12.37
N VAL A 223 -18.31 24.73 11.49
CA VAL A 223 -17.33 25.69 10.95
C VAL A 223 -17.98 26.60 9.93
N GLU A 224 -18.83 26.08 9.04
CA GLU A 224 -19.58 26.91 8.09
C GLU A 224 -20.43 27.94 8.81
N ALA A 225 -21.09 27.55 9.90
CA ALA A 225 -21.87 28.48 10.73
C ALA A 225 -21.03 29.61 11.34
N ARG A 226 -19.76 29.36 11.67
CA ARG A 226 -18.81 30.35 12.20
C ARG A 226 -18.25 31.30 11.13
N LEU A 227 -18.16 30.82 9.89
CA LEU A 227 -17.62 31.58 8.77
C LEU A 227 -18.69 32.44 8.05
N ARG A 228 -19.98 32.17 8.30
CA ARG A 228 -21.05 33.02 7.77
C ARG A 228 -20.91 34.45 8.38
N PRO A 229 -20.84 35.50 7.57
CA PRO A 229 -20.83 36.84 8.09
C PRO A 229 -22.08 37.02 8.95
N THR A 230 -21.88 37.48 10.19
CA THR A 230 -23.00 38.02 10.98
C THR A 230 -23.53 39.21 10.20
N GLN A 231 -24.66 39.04 9.51
CA GLN A 231 -25.42 40.16 8.97
C GLN A 231 -25.83 41.03 10.17
N ARG A 232 -25.14 42.13 10.36
CA ARG A 232 -25.57 43.30 11.14
C ARG A 232 -25.57 44.50 10.22
#